data_505852af1f751a21d98b80014366415e
#
_entry.id   505852af1f751a21d98b80014366415e
#
_cell.length_a   1.000
_cell.length_b   1.000
_cell.length_c   1.000
_cell.angle_alpha   90.00
_cell.angle_beta   90.00
_cell.angle_gamma   90.00
#
_symmetry.space_group_name_H-M   'P 1'
#
loop_
_entity.id
_entity.type
_entity.pdbx_description
1 polymer ?
#
loop_
_entity_poly.entity_id
_entity_poly.type
_entity_poly.pdbx_seq_one_letter_code
_entity_poly.pdbx_strand_id
1 'polypeptide(L)'
;MIVSKVILRLFNINYMIKLNNIHKSFNQNKALDNLCLEVKPGEIYGLLGANGAGKSTTMNLLLGFLQADSGSIEVFDSQNNLNNKKEQIGYIPENVNLYPYLSGLENLDYFCKIANLKYKTEELEELLSECGLELDAHNKLTSEYSKGMRQKVGIAIALAKDASIYLLDEPASGLDPLASNELSEILKKLASKGATILMASHDIFRVRETCNKIGILKKGKLVNEILSKDVSSNQLEEIYINFMKN
;
A
#
# COMPACT_ATOMS: atom_id res chain seq x y z
N MET A 1 -4.49 19.38 10.50
CA MET A 1 -5.46 18.81 9.51
C MET A 1 -6.11 19.85 8.59
N ILE A 2 -6.43 21.07 9.04
CA ILE A 2 -7.02 22.14 8.18
C ILE A 2 -5.95 22.78 7.28
N VAL A 3 -4.72 22.94 7.76
CA VAL A 3 -3.61 23.60 7.05
C VAL A 3 -3.20 22.81 5.80
N SER A 4 -3.18 21.46 5.82
CA SER A 4 -2.81 20.64 4.68
C SER A 4 -3.81 20.75 3.50
N LYS A 5 -5.12 20.85 3.80
CA LYS A 5 -6.16 21.05 2.76
C LYS A 5 -6.11 22.43 2.11
N VAL A 6 -5.65 23.46 2.83
CA VAL A 6 -5.53 24.83 2.32
C VAL A 6 -4.32 24.93 1.39
N ILE A 7 -3.20 24.30 1.73
CA ILE A 7 -1.97 24.32 0.93
C ILE A 7 -2.17 23.57 -0.40
N LEU A 8 -2.83 22.41 -0.39
CA LEU A 8 -3.19 21.67 -1.63
C LEU A 8 -4.03 22.51 -2.60
N ARG A 9 -4.89 23.42 -2.08
CA ARG A 9 -5.68 24.35 -2.90
C ARG A 9 -4.88 25.50 -3.52
N LEU A 10 -3.81 25.94 -2.85
CA LEU A 10 -2.99 27.05 -3.34
C LEU A 10 -2.10 26.68 -4.54
N PHE A 11 -1.72 25.41 -4.68
CA PHE A 11 -0.86 24.93 -5.76
C PHE A 11 -1.58 24.12 -6.83
N ASN A 12 -2.91 23.97 -6.76
CA ASN A 12 -3.71 23.16 -7.71
C ASN A 12 -3.22 21.70 -7.85
N ILE A 13 -2.58 21.13 -6.82
CA ILE A 13 -2.13 19.75 -6.82
C ILE A 13 -3.32 18.86 -6.48
N ASN A 14 -3.80 18.13 -7.47
CA ASN A 14 -4.95 17.25 -7.35
C ASN A 14 -4.58 15.78 -7.12
N TYR A 15 -3.30 15.47 -6.89
CA TYR A 15 -2.79 14.11 -6.70
C TYR A 15 -1.64 14.09 -5.68
N MET A 16 -1.44 12.93 -5.03
CA MET A 16 -0.30 12.67 -4.13
C MET A 16 0.73 11.77 -4.79
N ILE A 17 0.28 10.90 -5.69
CA ILE A 17 1.14 10.03 -6.50
C ILE A 17 0.77 10.25 -7.97
N LYS A 18 1.79 10.49 -8.80
CA LYS A 18 1.61 10.59 -10.25
C LYS A 18 2.75 9.89 -10.98
N LEU A 19 2.37 8.99 -11.85
CA LEU A 19 3.24 8.31 -12.80
C LEU A 19 2.86 8.78 -14.21
N ASN A 20 3.84 9.30 -14.96
CA ASN A 20 3.63 9.77 -16.33
C ASN A 20 4.50 8.98 -17.30
N ASN A 21 3.89 8.24 -18.19
CA ASN A 21 4.52 7.52 -19.30
C ASN A 21 5.73 6.68 -18.83
N ILE A 22 5.54 5.95 -17.73
CA ILE A 22 6.60 5.15 -17.13
C ILE A 22 6.89 3.93 -17.98
N HIS A 23 8.16 3.79 -18.35
CA HIS A 23 8.70 2.59 -18.96
C HIS A 23 9.75 1.97 -18.05
N LYS A 24 9.72 0.63 -17.92
CA LYS A 24 10.72 -0.15 -17.21
C LYS A 24 10.87 -1.51 -17.85
N SER A 25 12.12 -1.84 -18.19
CA SER A 25 12.48 -3.14 -18.75
C SER A 25 13.54 -3.82 -17.89
N PHE A 26 13.48 -5.13 -17.83
CA PHE A 26 14.53 -5.98 -17.30
C PHE A 26 15.02 -6.89 -18.44
N ASN A 27 16.22 -6.64 -18.93
CA ASN A 27 16.73 -7.24 -20.16
C ASN A 27 15.77 -6.99 -21.33
N GLN A 28 15.21 -8.07 -21.92
CA GLN A 28 14.26 -7.97 -23.04
C GLN A 28 12.80 -7.90 -22.60
N ASN A 29 12.51 -8.07 -21.30
CA ASN A 29 11.14 -8.08 -20.78
C ASN A 29 10.70 -6.68 -20.34
N LYS A 30 9.69 -6.12 -20.97
CA LYS A 30 9.06 -4.89 -20.53
C LYS A 30 8.18 -5.19 -19.30
N ALA A 31 8.60 -4.72 -18.12
CA ALA A 31 7.82 -4.84 -16.91
C ALA A 31 6.75 -3.75 -16.81
N LEU A 32 7.06 -2.54 -17.31
CA LEU A 32 6.10 -1.44 -17.46
C LEU A 32 6.25 -0.82 -18.85
N ASP A 33 5.13 -0.54 -19.51
CA ASP A 33 5.06 -0.01 -20.85
C ASP A 33 4.02 1.11 -20.92
N ASN A 34 4.50 2.34 -20.82
CA ASN A 34 3.68 3.55 -20.83
C ASN A 34 2.65 3.62 -19.69
N LEU A 35 3.07 3.28 -18.46
CA LEU A 35 2.18 3.35 -17.31
C LEU A 35 1.93 4.80 -16.91
N CYS A 36 0.66 5.20 -16.94
CA CYS A 36 0.16 6.45 -16.38
C CYS A 36 -0.80 6.14 -15.25
N LEU A 37 -0.65 6.78 -14.09
CA LEU A 37 -1.47 6.56 -12.91
C LEU A 37 -1.46 7.81 -12.03
N GLU A 38 -2.63 8.17 -11.51
CA GLU A 38 -2.77 9.26 -10.52
C GLU A 38 -3.58 8.78 -9.32
N VAL A 39 -3.06 9.03 -8.11
CA VAL A 39 -3.77 8.77 -6.86
C VAL A 39 -3.98 10.09 -6.12
N LYS A 40 -5.22 10.37 -5.78
CA LYS A 40 -5.63 11.63 -5.13
C LYS A 40 -5.39 11.60 -3.63
N PRO A 41 -5.28 12.77 -2.99
CA PRO A 41 -5.23 12.85 -1.52
C PRO A 41 -6.45 12.17 -0.87
N GLY A 42 -6.20 11.30 0.10
CA GLY A 42 -7.26 10.57 0.82
C GLY A 42 -7.95 9.48 -0.01
N GLU A 43 -7.39 9.09 -1.15
CA GLU A 43 -7.90 8.02 -2.01
C GLU A 43 -7.22 6.69 -1.67
N ILE A 44 -8.01 5.61 -1.67
CA ILE A 44 -7.50 4.24 -1.72
C ILE A 44 -7.59 3.79 -3.17
N TYR A 45 -6.44 3.65 -3.82
CA TYR A 45 -6.32 3.18 -5.20
C TYR A 45 -5.86 1.72 -5.22
N GLY A 46 -6.63 0.85 -5.84
CA GLY A 46 -6.31 -0.56 -6.04
C GLY A 46 -5.66 -0.80 -7.40
N LEU A 47 -4.43 -1.27 -7.44
CA LEU A 47 -3.75 -1.70 -8.65
C LEU A 47 -3.96 -3.21 -8.81
N LEU A 48 -4.99 -3.59 -9.56
CA LEU A 48 -5.42 -4.97 -9.77
C LEU A 48 -4.70 -5.58 -10.96
N GLY A 49 -4.12 -6.78 -10.82
CA GLY A 49 -3.48 -7.47 -11.93
C GLY A 49 -2.93 -8.84 -11.55
N ALA A 50 -2.74 -9.69 -12.55
CA ALA A 50 -2.13 -11.01 -12.37
C ALA A 50 -0.67 -10.91 -11.89
N ASN A 51 -0.11 -12.03 -11.47
CA ASN A 51 1.32 -12.12 -11.18
C ASN A 51 2.13 -11.81 -12.45
N GLY A 52 3.18 -11.00 -12.30
CA GLY A 52 3.97 -10.52 -13.43
C GLY A 52 3.35 -9.36 -14.23
N ALA A 53 2.18 -8.81 -13.82
CA ALA A 53 1.56 -7.67 -14.51
C ALA A 53 2.36 -6.36 -14.38
N GLY A 54 3.29 -6.24 -13.42
CA GLY A 54 4.10 -5.04 -13.17
C GLY A 54 3.79 -4.36 -11.83
N LYS A 55 2.92 -4.92 -10.98
CA LYS A 55 2.50 -4.33 -9.69
C LYS A 55 3.68 -4.03 -8.77
N SER A 56 4.47 -5.03 -8.40
CA SER A 56 5.63 -4.86 -7.51
C SER A 56 6.73 -4.00 -8.13
N THR A 57 6.87 -4.00 -9.48
CA THR A 57 7.76 -3.06 -10.18
C THR A 57 7.31 -1.62 -9.97
N THR A 58 6.01 -1.36 -10.05
CA THR A 58 5.43 -0.03 -9.78
C THR A 58 5.70 0.40 -8.34
N MET A 59 5.50 -0.49 -7.35
CA MET A 59 5.81 -0.22 -5.95
C MET A 59 7.30 0.10 -5.74
N ASN A 60 8.20 -0.68 -6.33
CA ASN A 60 9.64 -0.49 -6.20
C ASN A 60 10.12 0.82 -6.84
N LEU A 61 9.50 1.28 -7.91
CA LEU A 61 9.75 2.59 -8.50
C LEU A 61 9.31 3.72 -7.56
N LEU A 62 8.12 3.64 -6.99
CA LEU A 62 7.61 4.63 -6.02
C LEU A 62 8.45 4.69 -4.75
N LEU A 63 8.93 3.54 -4.27
CA LEU A 63 9.86 3.45 -3.14
C LEU A 63 11.29 3.92 -3.48
N GLY A 64 11.59 4.13 -4.78
CA GLY A 64 12.91 4.49 -5.26
C GLY A 64 13.94 3.38 -5.12
N PHE A 65 13.51 2.11 -5.01
CA PHE A 65 14.39 0.94 -5.09
C PHE A 65 14.79 0.62 -6.54
N LEU A 66 14.00 1.10 -7.50
CA LEU A 66 14.26 1.04 -8.92
C LEU A 66 14.20 2.45 -9.54
N GLN A 67 14.84 2.62 -10.68
CA GLN A 67 14.70 3.79 -11.53
C GLN A 67 13.94 3.42 -12.80
N ALA A 68 13.05 4.31 -13.24
CA ALA A 68 12.37 4.16 -14.53
C ALA A 68 13.37 4.35 -15.67
N ASP A 69 13.17 3.64 -16.78
CA ASP A 69 13.99 3.82 -17.98
C ASP A 69 13.60 5.12 -18.69
N SER A 70 12.31 5.51 -18.59
CA SER A 70 11.81 6.81 -19.06
C SER A 70 10.48 7.14 -18.37
N GLY A 71 10.02 8.39 -18.51
CA GLY A 71 8.85 8.94 -17.84
C GLY A 71 9.20 9.73 -16.59
N SER A 72 8.18 10.17 -15.84
CA SER A 72 8.36 10.91 -14.58
C SER A 72 7.51 10.34 -13.46
N ILE A 73 8.08 10.34 -12.25
CA ILE A 73 7.43 9.93 -11.02
C ILE A 73 7.38 11.13 -10.09
N GLU A 74 6.20 11.51 -9.65
CA GLU A 74 5.97 12.58 -8.72
C GLU A 74 5.24 12.03 -7.50
N VAL A 75 5.83 12.22 -6.32
CA VAL A 75 5.24 11.85 -5.03
C VAL A 75 5.28 13.08 -4.14
N PHE A 76 4.12 13.52 -3.66
CA PHE A 76 4.00 14.71 -2.84
C PHE A 76 3.72 14.35 -1.39
N ASP A 77 4.32 15.11 -0.48
CA ASP A 77 3.97 15.04 0.94
C ASP A 77 2.74 15.92 1.24
N SER A 78 2.26 15.87 2.49
CA SER A 78 1.17 16.71 2.98
C SER A 78 1.46 18.21 2.93
N GLN A 79 2.73 18.61 2.67
CA GLN A 79 3.19 19.99 2.54
C GLN A 79 3.48 20.41 1.09
N ASN A 80 3.09 19.58 0.10
CA ASN A 80 3.33 19.80 -1.33
C ASN A 80 4.80 19.93 -1.75
N ASN A 81 5.71 19.35 -1.00
CA ASN A 81 7.07 19.23 -1.46
C ASN A 81 7.20 17.98 -2.32
N LEU A 82 7.75 18.11 -3.53
CA LEU A 82 8.28 16.98 -4.29
C LEU A 82 9.27 16.26 -3.38
N ASN A 83 8.89 15.10 -2.89
CA ASN A 83 9.65 14.53 -1.81
C ASN A 83 10.40 13.28 -2.21
N ASN A 84 11.70 13.40 -2.15
CA ASN A 84 12.64 12.31 -2.01
C ASN A 84 12.59 11.65 -0.61
N LYS A 85 11.63 12.02 0.26
CA LYS A 85 11.62 11.56 1.64
C LYS A 85 10.80 10.30 1.78
N LYS A 86 11.47 9.17 1.55
CA LYS A 86 11.00 7.82 1.89
C LYS A 86 10.50 7.69 3.34
N GLU A 87 10.88 8.61 4.20
CA GLU A 87 10.46 8.71 5.61
C GLU A 87 8.95 8.89 5.78
N GLN A 88 8.27 9.47 4.79
CA GLN A 88 6.83 9.73 4.83
C GLN A 88 5.98 8.66 4.13
N ILE A 89 6.59 7.55 3.71
CA ILE A 89 5.90 6.43 3.10
C ILE A 89 5.84 5.27 4.08
N GLY A 90 4.63 4.85 4.45
CA GLY A 90 4.38 3.56 5.07
C GLY A 90 4.39 2.49 3.99
N TYR A 91 5.15 1.42 4.16
CA TYR A 91 5.23 0.34 3.19
C TYR A 91 4.93 -1.01 3.84
N ILE A 92 4.03 -1.77 3.23
CA ILE A 92 3.72 -3.15 3.62
C ILE A 92 4.08 -4.04 2.43
N PRO A 93 5.16 -4.85 2.53
CA PRO A 93 5.53 -5.81 1.50
C PRO A 93 4.60 -7.03 1.50
N GLU A 94 4.54 -7.76 0.40
CA GLU A 94 3.85 -9.06 0.31
C GLU A 94 4.33 -10.06 1.35
N ASN A 95 5.65 -10.11 1.58
CA ASN A 95 6.26 -10.97 2.58
C ASN A 95 6.94 -10.11 3.65
N VAL A 96 6.34 -10.08 4.84
CA VAL A 96 6.89 -9.38 6.00
C VAL A 96 8.00 -10.23 6.62
N ASN A 97 9.23 -9.73 6.55
CA ASN A 97 10.40 -10.34 7.15
C ASN A 97 10.69 -9.70 8.50
N LEU A 98 10.43 -10.42 9.56
CA LEU A 98 10.72 -10.04 10.94
C LEU A 98 11.99 -10.76 11.44
N TYR A 99 12.61 -10.23 12.47
CA TYR A 99 13.71 -10.89 13.15
C TYR A 99 13.16 -12.08 13.95
N PRO A 100 13.50 -13.33 13.59
CA PRO A 100 12.84 -14.53 14.12
C PRO A 100 13.08 -14.77 15.62
N TYR A 101 14.16 -14.21 16.15
CA TYR A 101 14.54 -14.31 17.57
C TYR A 101 14.00 -13.17 18.45
N LEU A 102 13.24 -12.26 17.87
CA LEU A 102 12.53 -11.20 18.58
C LEU A 102 11.03 -11.53 18.58
N SER A 103 10.34 -11.07 19.62
CA SER A 103 8.88 -11.12 19.68
C SER A 103 8.24 -10.13 18.72
N GLY A 104 6.90 -10.19 18.56
CA GLY A 104 6.17 -9.20 17.77
C GLY A 104 6.36 -7.79 18.27
N LEU A 105 6.28 -7.60 19.60
CA LEU A 105 6.47 -6.32 20.25
C LEU A 105 7.89 -5.79 20.07
N GLU A 106 8.90 -6.64 20.29
CA GLU A 106 10.30 -6.27 20.10
C GLU A 106 10.63 -5.93 18.63
N ASN A 107 10.05 -6.65 17.66
CA ASN A 107 10.18 -6.29 16.25
C ASN A 107 9.59 -4.92 15.97
N LEU A 108 8.38 -4.64 16.44
CA LEU A 108 7.74 -3.33 16.25
C LEU A 108 8.58 -2.21 16.86
N ASP A 109 9.02 -2.37 18.11
CA ASP A 109 9.89 -1.41 18.80
C ASP A 109 11.22 -1.18 18.05
N TYR A 110 11.84 -2.26 17.57
CA TYR A 110 13.08 -2.21 16.80
C TYR A 110 12.91 -1.38 15.50
N PHE A 111 11.86 -1.64 14.72
CA PHE A 111 11.61 -0.89 13.48
C PHE A 111 11.21 0.56 13.75
N CYS A 112 10.49 0.84 14.83
CA CYS A 112 10.20 2.21 15.27
C CYS A 112 11.49 2.97 15.62
N LYS A 113 12.41 2.35 16.36
CA LYS A 113 13.72 2.94 16.72
C LYS A 113 14.58 3.23 15.49
N ILE A 114 14.62 2.32 14.49
CA ILE A 114 15.31 2.57 13.21
C ILE A 114 14.74 3.78 12.49
N ALA A 115 13.42 3.96 12.54
CA ALA A 115 12.73 5.08 11.95
C ALA A 115 12.81 6.37 12.80
N ASN A 116 13.58 6.37 13.90
CA ASN A 116 13.68 7.47 14.87
C ASN A 116 12.33 7.85 15.52
N LEU A 117 11.41 6.92 15.60
CA LEU A 117 10.13 7.06 16.28
C LEU A 117 10.28 6.66 17.74
N LYS A 118 9.60 7.37 18.63
CA LYS A 118 9.63 7.12 20.08
C LYS A 118 8.22 6.77 20.54
N TYR A 119 8.04 5.54 20.93
CA TYR A 119 6.82 4.99 21.50
C TYR A 119 7.11 4.41 22.89
N LYS A 120 6.13 4.46 23.77
CA LYS A 120 6.12 3.66 24.99
C LYS A 120 5.67 2.24 24.68
N THR A 121 6.01 1.31 25.55
CA THR A 121 5.64 -0.11 25.37
C THR A 121 4.13 -0.29 25.25
N GLU A 122 3.36 0.41 26.07
CA GLU A 122 1.89 0.34 26.07
C GLU A 122 1.28 0.82 24.75
N GLU A 123 1.86 1.87 24.14
CA GLU A 123 1.42 2.39 22.83
C GLU A 123 1.71 1.39 21.71
N LEU A 124 2.81 0.66 21.78
CA LEU A 124 3.15 -0.39 20.82
C LEU A 124 2.25 -1.62 20.98
N GLU A 125 1.91 -2.01 22.19
CA GLU A 125 0.96 -3.10 22.48
C GLU A 125 -0.45 -2.76 21.97
N GLU A 126 -0.89 -1.52 22.17
CA GLU A 126 -2.16 -1.02 21.63
C GLU A 126 -2.17 -1.07 20.10
N LEU A 127 -1.09 -0.63 19.45
CA LEU A 127 -0.96 -0.65 17.99
C LEU A 127 -0.98 -2.07 17.42
N LEU A 128 -0.31 -3.05 18.07
CA LEU A 128 -0.39 -4.46 17.69
C LEU A 128 -1.82 -5.00 17.82
N SER A 129 -2.51 -4.65 18.93
CA SER A 129 -3.90 -5.05 19.16
C SER A 129 -4.85 -4.41 18.14
N GLU A 130 -4.67 -3.12 17.78
CA GLU A 130 -5.42 -2.45 16.72
C GLU A 130 -5.23 -3.14 15.35
N CYS A 131 -4.06 -3.74 15.11
CA CYS A 131 -3.80 -4.54 13.92
C CYS A 131 -4.30 -5.98 14.02
N GLY A 132 -5.02 -6.33 15.08
CA GLY A 132 -5.65 -7.63 15.27
C GLY A 132 -4.67 -8.74 15.72
N LEU A 133 -3.48 -8.40 16.22
CA LEU A 133 -2.59 -9.40 16.84
C LEU A 133 -3.07 -9.65 18.27
N GLU A 134 -3.34 -10.92 18.59
CA GLU A 134 -3.80 -11.33 19.91
C GLU A 134 -2.75 -11.02 20.99
N LEU A 135 -3.20 -10.58 22.17
CA LEU A 135 -2.32 -10.17 23.28
C LEU A 135 -1.30 -11.24 23.68
N ASP A 136 -1.72 -12.51 23.70
CA ASP A 136 -0.85 -13.63 24.05
C ASP A 136 0.27 -13.86 23.03
N ALA A 137 0.13 -13.31 21.82
CA ALA A 137 1.12 -13.38 20.76
C ALA A 137 2.17 -12.25 20.83
N HIS A 138 1.87 -11.11 21.46
CA HIS A 138 2.76 -9.95 21.45
C HIS A 138 4.19 -10.29 21.88
N ASN A 139 4.33 -11.16 22.89
CA ASN A 139 5.62 -11.56 23.48
C ASN A 139 6.14 -12.93 23.00
N LYS A 140 5.43 -13.62 22.09
CA LYS A 140 5.94 -14.86 21.45
C LYS A 140 6.96 -14.52 20.38
N LEU A 141 7.94 -15.39 20.18
CA LEU A 141 8.95 -15.23 19.12
C LEU A 141 8.29 -15.26 17.73
N THR A 142 8.74 -14.38 16.84
CA THR A 142 8.16 -14.33 15.49
C THR A 142 8.54 -15.53 14.61
N SER A 143 9.50 -16.35 15.02
CA SER A 143 9.75 -17.68 14.45
C SER A 143 8.55 -18.62 14.57
N GLU A 144 7.70 -18.43 15.57
CA GLU A 144 6.49 -19.23 15.82
C GLU A 144 5.23 -18.65 15.12
N TYR A 145 5.36 -17.50 14.46
CA TYR A 145 4.22 -16.81 13.86
C TYR A 145 3.77 -17.45 12.56
N SER A 146 2.46 -17.51 12.36
CA SER A 146 1.86 -17.74 11.05
C SER A 146 2.19 -16.58 10.09
N LYS A 147 1.99 -16.78 8.78
CA LYS A 147 2.13 -15.70 7.81
C LYS A 147 1.23 -14.51 8.16
N GLY A 148 -0.03 -14.77 8.56
CA GLY A 148 -0.98 -13.73 8.96
C GLY A 148 -0.52 -12.94 10.18
N MET A 149 0.04 -13.60 11.21
CA MET A 149 0.57 -12.89 12.39
C MET A 149 1.74 -11.97 12.03
N ARG A 150 2.67 -12.44 11.17
CA ARG A 150 3.75 -11.58 10.65
C ARG A 150 3.23 -10.40 9.87
N GLN A 151 2.18 -10.61 9.07
CA GLN A 151 1.55 -9.53 8.30
C GLN A 151 0.94 -8.46 9.23
N LYS A 152 0.27 -8.85 10.31
CA LYS A 152 -0.28 -7.93 11.32
C LYS A 152 0.81 -7.06 11.95
N VAL A 153 1.96 -7.63 12.29
CA VAL A 153 3.11 -6.84 12.78
C VAL A 153 3.66 -5.90 11.70
N GLY A 154 3.74 -6.36 10.45
CA GLY A 154 4.15 -5.50 9.33
C GLY A 154 3.21 -4.30 9.11
N ILE A 155 1.90 -4.51 9.28
CA ILE A 155 0.90 -3.45 9.27
C ILE A 155 1.16 -2.46 10.41
N ALA A 156 1.37 -2.96 11.64
CA ALA A 156 1.67 -2.11 12.79
C ALA A 156 2.94 -1.27 12.59
N ILE A 157 4.01 -1.85 12.03
CA ILE A 157 5.25 -1.14 11.68
C ILE A 157 4.98 0.00 10.68
N ALA A 158 4.16 -0.25 9.66
CA ALA A 158 3.82 0.79 8.68
C ALA A 158 2.96 1.89 9.31
N LEU A 159 1.98 1.54 10.15
CA LEU A 159 1.08 2.48 10.82
C LEU A 159 1.81 3.35 11.85
N ALA A 160 2.80 2.80 12.56
CA ALA A 160 3.62 3.55 13.52
C ALA A 160 4.29 4.78 12.90
N LYS A 161 4.49 4.82 11.58
CA LYS A 161 5.07 5.98 10.89
C LYS A 161 4.11 7.16 10.76
N ASP A 162 2.81 6.99 10.99
CA ASP A 162 1.76 8.00 10.74
C ASP A 162 1.96 8.73 9.40
N ALA A 163 2.20 7.94 8.36
CA ALA A 163 2.58 8.42 7.05
C ALA A 163 1.40 9.05 6.30
N SER A 164 1.69 10.01 5.42
CA SER A 164 0.68 10.59 4.52
C SER A 164 0.39 9.69 3.29
N ILE A 165 1.30 8.77 2.98
CA ILE A 165 1.19 7.84 1.86
C ILE A 165 1.50 6.43 2.34
N TYR A 166 0.65 5.48 1.95
CA TYR A 166 0.87 4.06 2.19
C TYR A 166 0.92 3.29 0.87
N LEU A 167 1.97 2.50 0.71
CA LEU A 167 2.15 1.58 -0.40
C LEU A 167 2.03 0.15 0.14
N LEU A 168 1.11 -0.64 -0.42
CA LEU A 168 0.83 -1.98 0.06
C LEU A 168 0.94 -2.98 -1.11
N ASP A 169 1.82 -3.96 -0.97
CA ASP A 169 1.97 -5.02 -1.96
C ASP A 169 1.35 -6.31 -1.41
N GLU A 170 0.20 -6.72 -1.96
CA GLU A 170 -0.60 -7.90 -1.56
C GLU A 170 -0.86 -7.97 -0.04
N PRO A 171 -1.36 -6.89 0.62
CA PRO A 171 -1.36 -6.77 2.07
C PRO A 171 -2.27 -7.78 2.78
N ALA A 172 -3.27 -8.32 2.09
CA ALA A 172 -4.18 -9.34 2.61
C ALA A 172 -3.70 -10.77 2.37
N SER A 173 -2.54 -10.96 1.70
CA SER A 173 -2.01 -12.30 1.40
C SER A 173 -1.68 -13.08 2.67
N GLY A 174 -2.38 -14.20 2.88
CA GLY A 174 -2.20 -15.06 4.05
C GLY A 174 -2.99 -14.64 5.29
N LEU A 175 -3.83 -13.63 5.19
CA LEU A 175 -4.85 -13.31 6.19
C LEU A 175 -6.10 -14.18 5.98
N ASP A 176 -6.76 -14.55 7.07
CA ASP A 176 -8.09 -15.10 7.00
C ASP A 176 -9.14 -14.03 6.63
N PRO A 177 -10.39 -14.41 6.31
CA PRO A 177 -11.41 -13.45 5.89
C PRO A 177 -11.69 -12.35 6.92
N LEU A 178 -11.66 -12.68 8.23
CA LEU A 178 -11.92 -11.71 9.29
C LEU A 178 -10.79 -10.68 9.36
N ALA A 179 -9.55 -11.12 9.46
CA ALA A 179 -8.37 -10.26 9.48
C ALA A 179 -8.24 -9.39 8.21
N SER A 180 -8.64 -9.92 7.05
CA SER A 180 -8.69 -9.14 5.81
C SER A 180 -9.74 -8.03 5.85
N ASN A 181 -10.90 -8.25 6.49
CA ASN A 181 -11.91 -7.22 6.69
C ASN A 181 -11.43 -6.16 7.68
N GLU A 182 -10.79 -6.57 8.78
CA GLU A 182 -10.18 -5.66 9.76
C GLU A 182 -9.15 -4.75 9.09
N LEU A 183 -8.27 -5.31 8.26
CA LEU A 183 -7.33 -4.52 7.47
C LEU A 183 -8.04 -3.51 6.56
N SER A 184 -9.11 -3.92 5.87
CA SER A 184 -9.88 -3.01 5.00
C SER A 184 -10.45 -1.83 5.79
N GLU A 185 -10.97 -2.06 6.99
CA GLU A 185 -11.50 -0.99 7.86
C GLU A 185 -10.37 -0.06 8.37
N ILE A 186 -9.21 -0.60 8.72
CA ILE A 186 -8.02 0.19 9.08
C ILE A 186 -7.63 1.12 7.91
N LEU A 187 -7.55 0.60 6.69
CA LEU A 187 -7.19 1.38 5.50
C LEU A 187 -8.23 2.49 5.21
N LYS A 188 -9.52 2.19 5.33
CA LYS A 188 -10.60 3.17 5.19
C LYS A 188 -10.51 4.27 6.26
N LYS A 189 -10.22 3.91 7.51
CA LYS A 189 -10.01 4.85 8.62
C LYS A 189 -8.81 5.77 8.35
N LEU A 190 -7.69 5.24 7.82
CA LEU A 190 -6.53 6.04 7.43
C LEU A 190 -6.87 7.01 6.29
N ALA A 191 -7.52 6.53 5.24
CA ALA A 191 -7.92 7.36 4.11
C ALA A 191 -8.90 8.47 4.54
N SER A 192 -9.84 8.17 5.44
CA SER A 192 -10.75 9.20 5.99
C SER A 192 -10.03 10.28 6.80
N LYS A 193 -8.86 9.96 7.37
CA LYS A 193 -7.97 10.92 8.04
C LYS A 193 -7.10 11.71 7.04
N GLY A 194 -7.14 11.38 5.76
CA GLY A 194 -6.43 12.07 4.68
C GLY A 194 -5.21 11.33 4.14
N ALA A 195 -4.90 10.14 4.62
CA ALA A 195 -3.82 9.32 4.07
C ALA A 195 -4.18 8.86 2.64
N THR A 196 -3.18 8.82 1.78
CA THR A 196 -3.29 8.32 0.40
C THR A 196 -2.74 6.91 0.33
N ILE A 197 -3.49 5.99 -0.25
CA ILE A 197 -3.15 4.57 -0.23
C ILE A 197 -3.12 4.03 -1.66
N LEU A 198 -2.01 3.40 -2.04
CA LEU A 198 -1.90 2.59 -3.24
C LEU A 198 -1.71 1.13 -2.83
N MET A 199 -2.68 0.29 -3.16
CA MET A 199 -2.67 -1.12 -2.83
C MET A 199 -2.58 -1.95 -4.11
N ALA A 200 -1.52 -2.73 -4.27
CA ALA A 200 -1.41 -3.75 -5.33
C ALA A 200 -2.03 -5.06 -4.86
N SER A 201 -2.88 -5.66 -5.68
CA SER A 201 -3.46 -6.97 -5.39
C SER A 201 -3.90 -7.71 -6.65
N HIS A 202 -4.05 -9.03 -6.53
CA HIS A 202 -4.73 -9.87 -7.51
C HIS A 202 -6.12 -10.31 -7.03
N ASP A 203 -6.52 -9.97 -5.81
CA ASP A 203 -7.82 -10.29 -5.22
C ASP A 203 -8.86 -9.24 -5.62
N ILE A 204 -9.69 -9.58 -6.59
CA ILE A 204 -10.75 -8.73 -7.16
C ILE A 204 -11.73 -8.28 -6.08
N PHE A 205 -12.13 -9.22 -5.20
CA PHE A 205 -13.11 -8.97 -4.16
C PHE A 205 -12.59 -7.94 -3.14
N ARG A 206 -11.37 -8.15 -2.64
CA ARG A 206 -10.74 -7.23 -1.66
C ARG A 206 -10.52 -5.84 -2.23
N VAL A 207 -10.03 -5.75 -3.47
CA VAL A 207 -9.83 -4.46 -4.15
C VAL A 207 -11.16 -3.73 -4.31
N ARG A 208 -12.23 -4.45 -4.71
CA ARG A 208 -13.57 -3.86 -4.87
C ARG A 208 -14.14 -3.33 -3.54
N GLU A 209 -13.95 -4.05 -2.43
CA GLU A 209 -14.49 -3.65 -1.13
C GLU A 209 -13.71 -2.52 -0.45
N THR A 210 -12.40 -2.48 -0.67
CA THR A 210 -11.50 -1.59 0.07
C THR A 210 -11.23 -0.28 -0.67
N CYS A 211 -11.06 -0.34 -2.00
CA CYS A 211 -10.57 0.78 -2.79
C CYS A 211 -11.70 1.72 -3.26
N ASN A 212 -11.36 2.99 -3.45
CA ASN A 212 -12.24 3.98 -4.08
C ASN A 212 -12.18 3.88 -5.61
N LYS A 213 -10.97 3.66 -6.14
CA LYS A 213 -10.67 3.56 -7.56
C LYS A 213 -9.81 2.32 -7.82
N ILE A 214 -10.04 1.66 -8.94
CA ILE A 214 -9.38 0.43 -9.33
C ILE A 214 -8.77 0.61 -10.71
N GLY A 215 -7.46 0.40 -10.81
CA GLY A 215 -6.74 0.33 -12.07
C GLY A 215 -6.42 -1.12 -12.42
N ILE A 216 -6.78 -1.58 -13.61
CA ILE A 216 -6.45 -2.92 -14.11
C ILE A 216 -5.12 -2.86 -14.84
N LEU A 217 -4.11 -3.55 -14.30
CA LEU A 217 -2.78 -3.63 -14.87
C LEU A 217 -2.59 -4.96 -15.61
N LYS A 218 -2.20 -4.89 -16.89
CA LYS A 218 -1.90 -6.05 -17.73
C LYS A 218 -0.61 -5.82 -18.51
N LYS A 219 0.36 -6.71 -18.37
CA LYS A 219 1.65 -6.67 -19.08
C LYS A 219 2.31 -5.28 -19.06
N GLY A 220 2.34 -4.65 -17.88
CA GLY A 220 2.95 -3.34 -17.65
C GLY A 220 2.11 -2.13 -18.10
N LYS A 221 0.89 -2.33 -18.59
CA LYS A 221 -0.01 -1.26 -19.04
C LYS A 221 -1.23 -1.16 -18.15
N LEU A 222 -1.64 0.06 -17.83
CA LEU A 222 -2.95 0.32 -17.24
C LEU A 222 -3.99 0.24 -18.35
N VAL A 223 -4.80 -0.83 -18.36
CA VAL A 223 -5.75 -1.09 -19.46
C VAL A 223 -7.14 -0.58 -19.17
N ASN A 224 -7.48 -0.35 -17.90
CA ASN A 224 -8.75 0.26 -17.52
C ASN A 224 -8.64 0.89 -16.12
N GLU A 225 -9.49 1.89 -15.84
CA GLU A 225 -9.70 2.47 -14.52
C GLU A 225 -11.21 2.57 -14.24
N ILE A 226 -11.60 2.17 -13.02
CA ILE A 226 -13.01 2.05 -12.62
C ILE A 226 -13.17 2.62 -11.22
N LEU A 227 -14.23 3.37 -10.96
CA LEU A 227 -14.62 3.72 -9.59
C LEU A 227 -15.35 2.52 -8.96
N SER A 228 -14.92 2.11 -7.77
CA SER A 228 -15.49 0.93 -7.11
C SER A 228 -17.00 1.03 -6.89
N LYS A 229 -17.51 2.25 -6.65
CA LYS A 229 -18.93 2.51 -6.46
C LYS A 229 -19.81 2.21 -7.71
N ASP A 230 -19.20 2.22 -8.90
CA ASP A 230 -19.91 2.10 -10.18
C ASP A 230 -20.05 0.63 -10.64
N VAL A 231 -19.45 -0.32 -9.92
CA VAL A 231 -19.48 -1.75 -10.27
C VAL A 231 -19.73 -2.63 -9.04
N SER A 232 -20.42 -3.75 -9.25
CA SER A 232 -20.44 -4.84 -8.27
C SER A 232 -19.20 -5.73 -8.38
N SER A 233 -18.98 -6.62 -7.41
CA SER A 233 -17.85 -7.57 -7.46
C SER A 233 -17.92 -8.47 -8.69
N ASN A 234 -19.10 -8.97 -9.05
CA ASN A 234 -19.30 -9.82 -10.24
C ASN A 234 -19.01 -9.04 -11.54
N GLN A 235 -19.48 -7.79 -11.65
CA GLN A 235 -19.19 -6.95 -12.82
C GLN A 235 -17.70 -6.65 -12.96
N LEU A 236 -17.00 -6.37 -11.83
CA LEU A 236 -15.56 -6.16 -11.86
C LEU A 236 -14.82 -7.42 -12.30
N GLU A 237 -15.26 -8.61 -11.85
CA GLU A 237 -14.70 -9.88 -12.28
C GLU A 237 -14.88 -10.12 -13.78
N GLU A 238 -16.08 -9.89 -14.33
CA GLU A 238 -16.34 -9.99 -15.77
C GLU A 238 -15.45 -9.04 -16.58
N ILE A 239 -15.34 -7.77 -16.16
CA ILE A 239 -14.48 -6.78 -16.79
C ILE A 239 -13.01 -7.25 -16.75
N TYR A 240 -12.54 -7.69 -15.60
CA TYR A 240 -11.17 -8.18 -15.42
C TYR A 240 -10.89 -9.37 -16.35
N ILE A 241 -11.77 -10.37 -16.38
CA ILE A 241 -11.62 -11.55 -17.26
C ILE A 241 -11.57 -11.13 -18.73
N ASN A 242 -12.44 -10.22 -19.15
CA ASN A 242 -12.48 -9.74 -20.54
C ASN A 242 -11.15 -9.07 -20.94
N PHE A 243 -10.58 -8.23 -20.07
CA PHE A 243 -9.27 -7.65 -20.33
C PHE A 243 -8.14 -8.69 -20.29
N MET A 244 -8.20 -9.71 -19.44
CA MET A 244 -7.15 -10.73 -19.36
C MET A 244 -7.13 -11.71 -20.52
N LYS A 245 -8.29 -12.02 -21.13
CA LYS A 245 -8.41 -12.94 -22.29
C LYS A 245 -7.90 -12.34 -23.61
N ASN A 246 -8.05 -11.04 -23.79
CA ASN A 246 -7.61 -10.30 -25.01
C ASN A 246 -6.15 -9.83 -24.87
#